data_d01fdcc1fdd9e9859d9ea7aa6850e5a1
#
_entry.id   d01fdcc1fdd9e9859d9ea7aa6850e5a1
#
_cell.length_a   1.000
_cell.length_b   1.000
_cell.length_c   1.000
_cell.angle_alpha   90.00
_cell.angle_beta   90.00
_cell.angle_gamma   90.00
#
_symmetry.space_group_name_H-M   'P 1'
#
loop_
_entity.id
_entity.type
_entity.pdbx_description
1 polymer ?
#
loop_
_entity_poly.entity_id
_entity_poly.type
_entity_poly.pdbx_seq_one_letter_code
_entity_poly.pdbx_strand_id
1 'polypeptide(L)'
;AAGAFSLTVTGETGTQKWDTLTEFEQSETVFRMGSYTVAIAHGDPDAEGAGKPYYYAEQKIEVLPRRTVNADLTATVANSQVVIRATEQFLAYFHDARFTVTTASGNEFAFTPGSDPADEPVFVKGGTRLTVTGTARRQSPTGTGEGPEVTFSAQTLDATTPRTCHIITYDAKNAGSATLTITLGEDYTDTRTLDCEVNEGAIDDTEKK
;
A
#
# COMPACT_ATOMS: atom_id res chain seq x y z
N ALA A 1 -0.08 -15.69 9.29
CA ALA A 1 0.96 -16.61 9.76
C ALA A 1 2.29 -16.28 9.07
N ALA A 2 3.43 -16.38 9.78
CA ALA A 2 4.76 -16.10 9.23
C ALA A 2 5.07 -16.94 7.96
N GLY A 3 4.63 -18.21 7.95
CA GLY A 3 4.83 -19.14 6.83
C GLY A 3 4.23 -18.73 5.48
N ALA A 4 3.41 -17.68 5.43
CA ALA A 4 2.80 -17.21 4.18
C ALA A 4 3.64 -16.16 3.42
N PHE A 5 4.81 -15.78 3.97
CA PHE A 5 5.71 -14.85 3.30
C PHE A 5 6.64 -15.59 2.35
N SER A 6 6.83 -15.04 1.16
CA SER A 6 7.90 -15.45 0.26
C SER A 6 9.23 -14.90 0.75
N LEU A 7 10.31 -15.64 0.49
CA LEU A 7 11.68 -15.24 0.76
C LEU A 7 12.46 -15.09 -0.55
N THR A 8 13.20 -14.02 -0.67
CA THR A 8 14.14 -13.80 -1.78
C THR A 8 15.50 -13.48 -1.21
N VAL A 9 16.53 -14.21 -1.63
CA VAL A 9 17.92 -13.97 -1.25
C VAL A 9 18.73 -13.69 -2.51
N THR A 10 19.29 -12.48 -2.58
CA THR A 10 20.08 -12.02 -3.72
C THR A 10 21.52 -11.80 -3.30
N GLY A 11 22.45 -12.49 -3.92
CA GLY A 11 23.89 -12.35 -3.75
C GLY A 11 24.60 -12.07 -5.09
N GLU A 12 25.93 -12.03 -5.07
CA GLU A 12 26.73 -11.77 -6.28
C GLU A 12 26.50 -12.80 -7.40
N THR A 13 26.21 -14.04 -7.03
CA THR A 13 26.04 -15.17 -7.98
C THR A 13 24.62 -15.32 -8.51
N GLY A 14 23.67 -14.52 -8.01
CA GLY A 14 22.28 -14.58 -8.46
C GLY A 14 21.27 -14.44 -7.34
N THR A 15 20.02 -14.72 -7.70
CA THR A 15 18.85 -14.62 -6.81
C THR A 15 18.21 -15.99 -6.65
N GLN A 16 17.93 -16.36 -5.42
CA GLN A 16 17.12 -17.53 -5.07
C GLN A 16 15.82 -17.05 -4.45
N LYS A 17 14.72 -17.75 -4.74
CA LYS A 17 13.39 -17.42 -4.26
C LYS A 17 12.66 -18.67 -3.77
N TRP A 18 11.96 -18.52 -2.66
CA TRP A 18 11.05 -19.53 -2.09
C TRP A 18 9.68 -18.86 -1.92
N ASP A 19 8.63 -19.57 -2.28
CA ASP A 19 7.28 -19.04 -2.19
C ASP A 19 6.77 -18.95 -0.75
N THR A 20 7.40 -19.72 0.16
CA THR A 20 7.12 -19.66 1.60
C THR A 20 8.39 -19.78 2.42
N LEU A 21 8.40 -19.25 3.65
CA LEU A 21 9.50 -19.48 4.61
C LEU A 21 9.64 -20.96 4.97
N THR A 22 8.54 -21.71 4.98
CA THR A 22 8.57 -23.16 5.24
C THR A 22 9.32 -23.91 4.14
N GLU A 23 9.18 -23.53 2.87
CA GLU A 23 9.97 -24.11 1.78
C GLU A 23 11.45 -23.80 1.93
N PHE A 24 11.79 -22.58 2.35
CA PHE A 24 13.18 -22.24 2.66
C PHE A 24 13.76 -23.12 3.76
N GLU A 25 13.06 -23.25 4.89
CA GLU A 25 13.48 -24.11 6.02
C GLU A 25 13.71 -25.57 5.61
N GLN A 26 12.89 -26.06 4.66
CA GLN A 26 13.00 -27.43 4.15
C GLN A 26 14.04 -27.59 3.04
N SER A 27 14.53 -26.51 2.46
CA SER A 27 15.41 -26.56 1.28
C SER A 27 16.85 -26.97 1.59
N GLU A 28 17.26 -26.97 2.86
CA GLU A 28 18.66 -27.23 3.30
C GLU A 28 19.67 -26.40 2.48
N THR A 29 19.29 -25.20 2.06
CA THR A 29 20.12 -24.36 1.20
C THR A 29 21.32 -23.84 1.97
N VAL A 30 22.50 -23.99 1.39
CA VAL A 30 23.75 -23.50 1.94
C VAL A 30 24.21 -22.28 1.16
N PHE A 31 24.48 -21.20 1.88
CA PHE A 31 25.02 -19.96 1.30
C PHE A 31 26.54 -19.93 1.45
N ARG A 32 27.23 -19.44 0.41
CA ARG A 32 28.66 -19.16 0.47
C ARG A 32 28.90 -17.89 1.27
N MET A 33 30.15 -17.69 1.72
CA MET A 33 30.54 -16.41 2.30
C MET A 33 30.31 -15.27 1.30
N GLY A 34 29.84 -14.12 1.78
CA GLY A 34 29.57 -12.95 0.94
C GLY A 34 28.43 -12.08 1.42
N SER A 35 28.17 -11.01 0.69
CA SER A 35 27.08 -10.08 0.97
C SER A 35 25.81 -10.51 0.26
N TYR A 36 24.70 -10.48 0.98
CA TYR A 36 23.39 -10.84 0.48
C TYR A 36 22.35 -9.77 0.86
N THR A 37 21.36 -9.61 0.01
CA THR A 37 20.12 -8.92 0.33
C THR A 37 19.04 -9.97 0.54
N VAL A 38 18.50 -10.01 1.74
CA VAL A 38 17.38 -10.87 2.14
C VAL A 38 16.12 -10.04 2.13
N ALA A 39 15.09 -10.47 1.40
CA ALA A 39 13.81 -9.79 1.33
C ALA A 39 12.67 -10.76 1.58
N ILE A 40 11.67 -10.31 2.32
CA ILE A 40 10.41 -11.02 2.53
C ILE A 40 9.25 -10.21 1.98
N ALA A 41 8.28 -10.89 1.39
CA ALA A 41 7.09 -10.27 0.83
C ALA A 41 5.84 -11.12 1.06
N HIS A 42 4.70 -10.45 1.23
CA HIS A 42 3.39 -11.10 1.26
C HIS A 42 2.36 -10.21 0.59
N GLY A 43 1.51 -10.83 -0.24
CA GLY A 43 0.58 -10.14 -1.11
C GLY A 43 1.16 -9.91 -2.51
N ASP A 44 0.40 -9.23 -3.34
CA ASP A 44 0.78 -8.89 -4.71
C ASP A 44 1.08 -7.38 -4.80
N PRO A 45 2.31 -6.97 -5.18
CA PRO A 45 2.69 -5.56 -5.28
C PRO A 45 1.89 -4.79 -6.35
N ASP A 46 1.29 -5.48 -7.30
CA ASP A 46 0.52 -4.90 -8.40
C ASP A 46 -1.00 -4.96 -8.15
N ALA A 47 -1.45 -5.66 -7.10
CA ALA A 47 -2.86 -5.74 -6.75
C ALA A 47 -3.35 -4.45 -6.08
N GLU A 48 -4.44 -3.90 -6.59
CA GLU A 48 -5.13 -2.72 -6.06
C GLU A 48 -6.56 -3.09 -5.63
N GLY A 49 -7.13 -2.38 -4.66
CA GLY A 49 -8.50 -2.55 -4.18
C GLY A 49 -8.63 -2.80 -2.69
N ALA A 50 -9.86 -3.08 -2.24
CA ALA A 50 -10.14 -3.38 -0.84
C ALA A 50 -9.46 -4.67 -0.40
N GLY A 51 -8.86 -4.67 0.79
CA GLY A 51 -8.23 -5.85 1.38
C GLY A 51 -7.02 -6.39 0.59
N LYS A 52 -6.29 -5.53 -0.14
CA LYS A 52 -5.11 -5.88 -0.93
C LYS A 52 -3.81 -5.28 -0.37
N PRO A 53 -3.46 -5.52 0.92
CA PRO A 53 -2.18 -5.06 1.46
C PRO A 53 -1.02 -5.83 0.82
N TYR A 54 0.05 -5.14 0.52
CA TYR A 54 1.34 -5.72 0.16
C TYR A 54 2.35 -5.42 1.25
N TYR A 55 2.88 -6.46 1.88
CA TYR A 55 3.89 -6.36 2.92
C TYR A 55 5.26 -6.64 2.35
N TYR A 56 6.24 -5.84 2.75
CA TYR A 56 7.62 -5.99 2.30
C TYR A 56 8.60 -5.56 3.38
N ALA A 57 9.72 -6.28 3.45
CA ALA A 57 10.92 -5.85 4.17
C ALA A 57 12.15 -6.42 3.47
N GLU A 58 13.28 -5.70 3.58
CA GLU A 58 14.57 -6.18 3.12
C GLU A 58 15.67 -5.81 4.11
N GLN A 59 16.70 -6.63 4.17
CA GLN A 59 17.90 -6.39 4.96
C GLN A 59 19.13 -6.90 4.21
N LYS A 60 20.21 -6.14 4.29
CA LYS A 60 21.53 -6.59 3.84
C LYS A 60 22.22 -7.30 4.97
N ILE A 61 22.75 -8.48 4.68
CA ILE A 61 23.53 -9.30 5.61
C ILE A 61 24.87 -9.69 5.01
N GLU A 62 25.83 -10.03 5.84
CA GLU A 62 27.12 -10.58 5.45
C GLU A 62 27.26 -12.00 6.03
N VAL A 63 27.32 -12.98 5.16
CA VAL A 63 27.52 -14.38 5.54
C VAL A 63 29.01 -14.61 5.72
N LEU A 64 29.42 -15.01 6.93
CA LEU A 64 30.80 -15.27 7.31
C LEU A 64 31.04 -16.78 7.44
N PRO A 65 32.27 -17.25 7.20
CA PRO A 65 32.61 -18.66 7.33
C PRO A 65 32.35 -19.17 8.76
N ARG A 66 31.72 -20.34 8.88
CA ARG A 66 31.49 -21.03 10.15
C ARG A 66 30.77 -20.19 11.22
N ARG A 67 29.87 -19.29 10.77
CA ARG A 67 29.05 -18.48 11.67
C ARG A 67 27.61 -18.52 11.22
N THR A 68 26.72 -18.62 12.17
CA THR A 68 25.29 -18.37 11.96
C THR A 68 25.07 -16.86 11.83
N VAL A 69 24.32 -16.44 10.83
CA VAL A 69 23.89 -15.06 10.62
C VAL A 69 22.37 -15.03 10.65
N ASN A 70 21.82 -14.23 11.53
CA ASN A 70 20.37 -14.02 11.62
C ASN A 70 19.98 -12.77 10.83
N ALA A 71 18.89 -12.87 10.10
CA ALA A 71 18.24 -11.73 9.46
C ALA A 71 16.91 -11.45 10.18
N ASP A 72 16.87 -10.35 10.91
CA ASP A 72 15.68 -9.91 11.63
C ASP A 72 14.90 -8.93 10.73
N LEU A 73 13.78 -9.37 10.18
CA LEU A 73 12.98 -8.62 9.22
C LEU A 73 11.60 -8.29 9.78
N THR A 74 11.27 -7.02 9.78
CA THR A 74 9.93 -6.52 10.13
C THR A 74 9.23 -6.05 8.86
N ALA A 75 8.30 -6.86 8.34
CA ALA A 75 7.53 -6.50 7.17
C ALA A 75 6.44 -5.48 7.53
N THR A 76 6.39 -4.40 6.76
CA THR A 76 5.36 -3.35 6.86
C THR A 76 4.59 -3.27 5.56
N VAL A 77 3.40 -2.66 5.60
CA VAL A 77 2.64 -2.35 4.38
C VAL A 77 3.49 -1.46 3.48
N ALA A 78 3.73 -1.89 2.25
CA ALA A 78 4.60 -1.22 1.28
C ALA A 78 3.83 -0.45 0.19
N ASN A 79 2.57 -0.82 -0.07
CA ASN A 79 1.69 -0.05 -0.95
C ASN A 79 1.06 1.16 -0.21
N SER A 80 0.25 1.95 -0.91
CA SER A 80 -0.46 3.11 -0.36
C SER A 80 -1.94 2.80 -0.19
N GLN A 81 -2.65 3.68 0.48
CA GLN A 81 -4.11 3.66 0.50
C GLN A 81 -4.67 5.00 0.05
N VAL A 82 -5.92 4.97 -0.41
CA VAL A 82 -6.69 6.16 -0.73
C VAL A 82 -8.12 6.01 -0.24
N VAL A 83 -8.69 7.11 0.25
CA VAL A 83 -10.10 7.21 0.59
C VAL A 83 -10.59 8.63 0.35
N ILE A 84 -11.86 8.77 -0.03
CA ILE A 84 -12.50 10.08 -0.15
C ILE A 84 -13.39 10.32 1.06
N ARG A 85 -13.32 11.53 1.59
CA ARG A 85 -14.15 12.04 2.68
C ARG A 85 -14.83 13.34 2.27
N ALA A 86 -15.90 13.69 2.95
CA ALA A 86 -16.54 14.98 2.83
C ALA A 86 -16.74 15.58 4.22
N THR A 87 -16.59 16.89 4.33
CA THR A 87 -16.93 17.62 5.57
C THR A 87 -18.44 17.69 5.78
N GLU A 88 -18.86 17.89 7.01
CA GLU A 88 -20.28 18.14 7.33
C GLU A 88 -20.82 19.34 6.52
N GLN A 89 -19.98 20.36 6.31
CA GLN A 89 -20.36 21.53 5.54
C GLN A 89 -20.56 21.19 4.06
N PHE A 90 -19.73 20.32 3.46
CA PHE A 90 -19.96 19.81 2.11
C PHE A 90 -21.31 19.09 2.03
N LEU A 91 -21.57 18.17 2.97
CA LEU A 91 -22.80 17.38 3.01
C LEU A 91 -24.05 18.23 3.29
N ALA A 92 -23.92 19.41 3.92
CA ALA A 92 -25.00 20.36 4.09
C ALA A 92 -25.41 21.07 2.78
N TYR A 93 -24.46 21.22 1.83
CA TYR A 93 -24.72 21.87 0.54
C TYR A 93 -24.94 20.90 -0.62
N PHE A 94 -24.44 19.67 -0.50
CA PHE A 94 -24.46 18.64 -1.54
C PHE A 94 -24.98 17.33 -0.97
N HIS A 95 -25.73 16.60 -1.80
CA HIS A 95 -26.15 15.23 -1.54
C HIS A 95 -25.85 14.35 -2.77
N ASP A 96 -26.04 13.04 -2.62
CA ASP A 96 -25.78 12.04 -3.67
C ASP A 96 -24.39 12.17 -4.30
N ALA A 97 -23.41 12.57 -3.49
CA ALA A 97 -22.05 12.72 -3.92
C ALA A 97 -21.42 11.36 -4.30
N ARG A 98 -20.87 11.30 -5.50
CA ARG A 98 -20.19 10.12 -6.03
C ARG A 98 -18.86 10.53 -6.62
N PHE A 99 -17.80 9.89 -6.16
CA PHE A 99 -16.45 10.14 -6.62
C PHE A 99 -15.81 8.87 -7.12
N THR A 100 -14.98 9.00 -8.14
CA THR A 100 -14.17 7.90 -8.67
C THR A 100 -12.71 8.29 -8.61
N VAL A 101 -11.91 7.40 -8.01
CA VAL A 101 -10.45 7.46 -8.06
C VAL A 101 -9.97 6.49 -9.12
N THR A 102 -9.26 7.00 -10.12
CA THR A 102 -8.64 6.19 -11.18
C THR A 102 -7.12 6.18 -10.96
N THR A 103 -6.52 4.98 -10.91
CA THR A 103 -5.07 4.82 -10.78
C THR A 103 -4.39 4.88 -12.15
N ALA A 104 -3.05 5.03 -12.17
CA ALA A 104 -2.29 4.97 -13.41
C ALA A 104 -2.39 3.60 -14.11
N SER A 105 -2.73 2.54 -13.36
CA SER A 105 -3.00 1.20 -13.90
C SER A 105 -4.36 1.08 -14.59
N GLY A 106 -5.22 2.12 -14.48
CA GLY A 106 -6.57 2.15 -15.05
C GLY A 106 -7.64 1.52 -14.15
N ASN A 107 -7.30 1.14 -12.92
CA ASN A 107 -8.29 0.66 -11.96
C ASN A 107 -9.11 1.84 -11.42
N GLU A 108 -10.41 1.63 -11.25
CA GLU A 108 -11.37 2.64 -10.79
C GLU A 108 -12.00 2.20 -9.47
N PHE A 109 -12.04 3.11 -8.50
CA PHE A 109 -12.62 2.90 -7.18
C PHE A 109 -13.65 3.99 -6.90
N ALA A 110 -14.90 3.55 -6.66
CA ALA A 110 -15.99 4.44 -6.35
C ALA A 110 -16.09 4.71 -4.85
N PHE A 111 -16.37 5.94 -4.50
CA PHE A 111 -16.60 6.41 -3.12
C PHE A 111 -17.87 7.22 -3.06
N THR A 112 -18.61 7.06 -1.96
CA THR A 112 -19.86 7.81 -1.68
C THR A 112 -19.74 8.47 -0.31
N PRO A 113 -19.03 9.61 -0.22
CA PRO A 113 -18.83 10.27 1.08
C PRO A 113 -20.16 10.62 1.74
N GLY A 114 -20.25 10.36 3.02
CA GLY A 114 -21.49 10.51 3.79
C GLY A 114 -22.41 9.29 3.78
N SER A 115 -21.99 8.19 3.13
CA SER A 115 -22.68 6.90 3.25
C SER A 115 -22.57 6.30 4.66
N ASP A 116 -23.54 5.44 5.01
CA ASP A 116 -23.49 4.60 6.21
C ASP A 116 -23.67 3.13 5.78
N PRO A 117 -22.67 2.25 6.00
CA PRO A 117 -21.35 2.55 6.60
C PRO A 117 -20.48 3.46 5.71
N ALA A 118 -19.54 4.16 6.35
CA ALA A 118 -18.60 5.01 5.66
C ALA A 118 -17.65 4.17 4.77
N ASP A 119 -17.29 4.71 3.61
CA ASP A 119 -16.34 4.05 2.69
C ASP A 119 -15.01 3.71 3.38
N GLU A 120 -14.51 2.50 3.14
CA GLU A 120 -13.20 2.07 3.61
C GLU A 120 -12.09 2.47 2.63
N PRO A 121 -10.84 2.73 3.13
CA PRO A 121 -9.71 2.96 2.26
C PRO A 121 -9.43 1.76 1.35
N VAL A 122 -9.06 2.04 0.10
CA VAL A 122 -8.61 1.03 -0.85
C VAL A 122 -7.11 1.08 -1.03
N PHE A 123 -6.47 -0.08 -1.19
CA PHE A 123 -5.04 -0.15 -1.48
C PHE A 123 -4.78 0.19 -2.94
N VAL A 124 -3.72 0.98 -3.15
CA VAL A 124 -3.22 1.38 -4.46
C VAL A 124 -1.71 1.24 -4.48
N LYS A 125 -1.14 1.09 -5.65
CA LYS A 125 0.31 0.97 -5.82
C LYS A 125 1.04 2.20 -5.25
N GLY A 126 2.13 1.99 -4.53
CA GLY A 126 2.98 3.09 -4.04
C GLY A 126 3.63 3.83 -5.22
N GLY A 127 3.65 5.16 -5.17
CA GLY A 127 4.19 6.00 -6.24
C GLY A 127 3.30 6.11 -7.48
N THR A 128 2.06 5.61 -7.43
CA THR A 128 1.12 5.72 -8.55
C THR A 128 0.48 7.10 -8.61
N ARG A 129 0.13 7.53 -9.85
CA ARG A 129 -0.73 8.71 -10.06
C ARG A 129 -2.18 8.34 -9.79
N LEU A 130 -2.89 9.25 -9.14
CA LEU A 130 -4.35 9.16 -8.95
C LEU A 130 -5.03 10.30 -9.67
N THR A 131 -6.13 10.01 -10.34
CA THR A 131 -7.06 11.02 -10.88
C THR A 131 -8.39 10.85 -10.16
N VAL A 132 -8.94 11.96 -9.65
CA VAL A 132 -10.20 11.98 -8.94
C VAL A 132 -11.20 12.77 -9.75
N THR A 133 -12.34 12.15 -10.03
CA THR A 133 -13.51 12.79 -10.66
C THR A 133 -14.72 12.59 -9.78
N GLY A 134 -15.75 13.42 -9.92
CA GLY A 134 -16.94 13.22 -9.10
C GLY A 134 -18.08 14.15 -9.51
N THR A 135 -19.27 13.77 -9.05
CA THR A 135 -20.50 14.52 -9.17
C THR A 135 -21.24 14.57 -7.84
N ALA A 136 -22.07 15.56 -7.65
CA ALA A 136 -23.01 15.64 -6.53
C ALA A 136 -24.23 16.49 -6.94
N ARG A 137 -25.30 16.40 -6.18
CA ARG A 137 -26.48 17.27 -6.34
C ARG A 137 -26.46 18.37 -5.28
N ARG A 138 -26.79 19.60 -5.68
CA ARG A 138 -26.94 20.67 -4.70
C ARG A 138 -28.20 20.47 -3.85
N GLN A 139 -28.13 20.84 -2.59
CA GLN A 139 -29.33 20.94 -1.77
C GLN A 139 -30.26 22.03 -2.34
N SER A 140 -31.55 21.74 -2.37
CA SER A 140 -32.55 22.75 -2.78
C SER A 140 -32.63 23.85 -1.73
N PRO A 141 -32.54 25.13 -2.11
CA PRO A 141 -32.71 26.25 -1.16
C PRO A 141 -34.08 26.27 -0.49
N THR A 142 -35.08 25.67 -1.12
CA THR A 142 -36.48 25.63 -0.64
C THR A 142 -36.80 24.35 0.15
N GLY A 143 -35.85 23.43 0.26
CA GLY A 143 -36.05 22.12 0.93
C GLY A 143 -37.00 21.18 0.19
N THR A 144 -37.51 21.57 -0.98
CA THR A 144 -38.40 20.76 -1.80
C THR A 144 -37.80 20.55 -3.20
N GLY A 145 -37.61 19.31 -3.58
CA GLY A 145 -37.10 18.93 -4.90
C GLY A 145 -35.56 18.69 -4.94
N GLU A 146 -35.15 18.00 -5.99
CA GLU A 146 -33.74 17.76 -6.27
C GLU A 146 -33.08 18.97 -6.88
N GLY A 147 -31.96 19.40 -6.33
CA GLY A 147 -31.13 20.45 -6.91
C GLY A 147 -30.38 19.98 -8.16
N PRO A 148 -29.77 20.88 -8.92
CA PRO A 148 -29.03 20.56 -10.11
C PRO A 148 -27.79 19.70 -9.77
N GLU A 149 -27.48 18.77 -10.67
CA GLU A 149 -26.24 18.03 -10.63
C GLU A 149 -25.04 18.94 -10.93
N VAL A 150 -23.99 18.76 -10.19
CA VAL A 150 -22.71 19.48 -10.32
C VAL A 150 -21.61 18.46 -10.57
N THR A 151 -20.81 18.70 -11.60
CA THR A 151 -19.59 17.93 -11.87
C THR A 151 -18.38 18.70 -11.34
N PHE A 152 -17.56 18.03 -10.54
CA PHE A 152 -16.31 18.60 -10.04
C PHE A 152 -15.19 18.40 -11.08
N SER A 153 -14.35 19.43 -11.25
CA SER A 153 -13.19 19.33 -12.13
C SER A 153 -12.28 18.20 -11.68
N ALA A 154 -11.77 17.43 -12.64
CA ALA A 154 -10.81 16.36 -12.35
C ALA A 154 -9.60 16.89 -11.60
N GLN A 155 -9.22 16.22 -10.53
CA GLN A 155 -8.04 16.52 -9.73
C GLN A 155 -7.02 15.39 -9.87
N THR A 156 -5.75 15.74 -9.86
CA THR A 156 -4.67 14.77 -9.99
C THR A 156 -3.70 14.89 -8.83
N LEU A 157 -3.38 13.75 -8.21
CA LEU A 157 -2.24 13.56 -7.34
C LEU A 157 -1.17 12.84 -8.16
N ASP A 158 -0.03 13.48 -8.41
CA ASP A 158 0.99 12.97 -9.35
C ASP A 158 1.63 11.66 -8.90
N ALA A 159 1.84 11.49 -7.61
CA ALA A 159 2.36 10.24 -7.05
C ALA A 159 1.86 10.03 -5.62
N THR A 160 1.42 8.82 -5.30
CA THR A 160 1.13 8.43 -3.92
C THR A 160 2.44 8.21 -3.15
N THR A 161 2.44 8.58 -1.87
CA THR A 161 3.54 8.25 -0.98
C THR A 161 3.37 6.80 -0.50
N PRO A 162 4.35 5.90 -0.71
CA PRO A 162 4.29 4.54 -0.17
C PRO A 162 4.06 4.53 1.34
N ARG A 163 3.39 3.51 1.84
CA ARG A 163 3.08 3.30 3.28
C ARG A 163 2.18 4.38 3.89
N THR A 164 1.42 5.09 3.08
CA THR A 164 0.62 6.23 3.52
C THR A 164 -0.82 6.09 3.06
N CYS A 165 -1.78 6.44 3.91
CA CYS A 165 -3.16 6.61 3.53
C CYS A 165 -3.40 8.05 3.07
N HIS A 166 -3.79 8.21 1.81
CA HIS A 166 -4.17 9.50 1.23
C HIS A 166 -5.65 9.75 1.47
N ILE A 167 -5.97 10.69 2.36
CA ILE A 167 -7.34 11.11 2.65
C ILE A 167 -7.66 12.34 1.81
N ILE A 168 -8.51 12.18 0.81
CA ILE A 168 -8.95 13.22 -0.09
C ILE A 168 -10.26 13.79 0.45
N THR A 169 -10.24 15.02 0.98
CA THR A 169 -11.39 15.62 1.63
C THR A 169 -12.00 16.72 0.76
N TYR A 170 -13.27 16.55 0.46
CA TYR A 170 -14.08 17.60 -0.16
C TYR A 170 -14.73 18.48 0.89
N ASP A 171 -14.56 19.76 0.73
CA ASP A 171 -15.16 20.81 1.58
C ASP A 171 -15.92 21.82 0.73
N ALA A 172 -16.88 22.50 1.32
CA ALA A 172 -17.65 23.53 0.64
C ALA A 172 -17.80 24.78 1.51
N LYS A 173 -17.37 25.93 1.02
CA LYS A 173 -17.57 27.22 1.72
C LYS A 173 -18.98 27.77 1.49
N ASN A 174 -19.62 27.40 0.38
CA ASN A 174 -21.00 27.75 0.03
C ASN A 174 -21.51 26.81 -1.08
N ALA A 175 -22.79 26.85 -1.40
CA ALA A 175 -23.41 25.97 -2.41
C ALA A 175 -22.85 26.16 -3.85
N GLY A 176 -21.95 27.09 -4.06
CA GLY A 176 -21.34 27.38 -5.38
C GLY A 176 -19.87 26.99 -5.48
N SER A 177 -19.23 26.60 -4.38
CA SER A 177 -17.79 26.25 -4.38
C SER A 177 -17.49 25.02 -3.55
N ALA A 178 -16.71 24.13 -4.08
CA ALA A 178 -16.09 23.02 -3.33
C ALA A 178 -14.57 23.17 -3.39
N THR A 179 -13.92 22.92 -2.27
CA THR A 179 -12.46 22.92 -2.14
C THR A 179 -12.02 21.50 -1.84
N LEU A 180 -10.97 21.04 -2.50
CA LEU A 180 -10.35 19.75 -2.24
C LEU A 180 -9.09 19.95 -1.41
N THR A 181 -8.96 19.16 -0.34
CA THR A 181 -7.75 19.07 0.48
C THR A 181 -7.29 17.63 0.53
N ILE A 182 -6.01 17.41 0.24
CA ILE A 182 -5.39 16.08 0.39
C ILE A 182 -4.59 16.08 1.68
N THR A 183 -4.96 15.19 2.61
CA THR A 183 -4.26 15.00 3.87
C THR A 183 -3.59 13.62 3.86
N LEU A 184 -2.37 13.54 4.36
CA LEU A 184 -1.68 12.29 4.57
C LEU A 184 -2.00 11.79 5.98
N GLY A 185 -2.58 10.61 6.08
CA GLY A 185 -2.78 9.93 7.36
C GLY A 185 -1.53 9.14 7.72
N GLU A 186 -0.88 9.49 8.84
CA GLU A 186 0.38 8.86 9.28
C GLU A 186 0.19 7.50 9.96
N ASP A 187 -1.03 7.10 10.30
CA ASP A 187 -1.29 5.99 11.23
C ASP A 187 -1.52 4.62 10.59
N TYR A 188 -1.08 4.40 9.35
CA TYR A 188 -1.25 3.09 8.73
C TYR A 188 0.04 2.25 8.80
N THR A 189 0.30 1.68 9.98
CA THR A 189 1.36 0.69 10.17
C THR A 189 0.79 -0.63 10.69
N ASP A 190 0.33 -1.50 9.80
CA ASP A 190 0.23 -2.93 10.15
C ASP A 190 1.65 -3.50 10.05
N THR A 191 2.24 -3.81 11.20
CA THR A 191 3.64 -4.23 11.32
C THR A 191 3.68 -5.71 11.68
N ARG A 192 4.41 -6.53 10.90
CA ARG A 192 4.67 -7.94 11.20
C ARG A 192 6.17 -8.19 11.28
N THR A 193 6.62 -8.65 12.44
CA THR A 193 8.03 -9.05 12.65
C THR A 193 8.19 -10.54 12.32
N LEU A 194 9.20 -10.86 11.54
CA LEU A 194 9.58 -12.21 11.17
C LEU A 194 11.08 -12.39 11.39
N ASP A 195 11.44 -13.42 12.11
CA ASP A 195 12.83 -13.82 12.32
C ASP A 195 13.17 -14.88 11.27
N CYS A 196 14.20 -14.64 10.46
CA CYS A 196 14.70 -15.59 9.48
C CYS A 196 16.14 -15.98 9.85
N GLU A 197 16.38 -17.26 10.12
CA GLU A 197 17.72 -17.79 10.31
C GLU A 197 18.31 -18.23 8.95
N VAL A 198 19.46 -17.64 8.60
CA VAL A 198 20.23 -18.04 7.41
C VAL A 198 21.31 -19.01 7.88
N ASN A 199 21.23 -20.23 7.39
CA ASN A 199 21.86 -21.48 7.79
C ASN A 199 23.34 -21.43 8.22
N GLU A 200 23.71 -22.28 9.20
CA GLU A 200 25.09 -22.47 9.76
C GLU A 200 26.14 -22.95 8.74
N GLY A 201 25.73 -23.32 7.54
CA GLY A 201 26.56 -24.01 6.55
C GLY A 201 27.30 -23.12 5.53
N ALA A 202 27.64 -21.88 5.84
CA ALA A 202 28.40 -21.04 4.91
C ALA A 202 29.78 -21.68 4.57
N ILE A 203 30.01 -21.97 3.29
CA ILE A 203 31.26 -22.58 2.80
C ILE A 203 32.28 -21.48 2.55
N ASP A 204 33.48 -21.63 3.12
CA ASP A 204 34.63 -20.79 2.81
C ASP A 204 35.35 -21.36 1.58
N ASP A 205 35.30 -20.63 0.46
CA ASP A 205 35.95 -21.03 -0.79
C ASP A 205 37.51 -20.92 -0.73
N THR A 206 38.06 -20.43 0.37
CA THR A 206 39.52 -20.25 0.51
C THR A 206 40.26 -21.53 0.89
N GLU A 207 39.57 -22.62 1.24
CA GLU A 207 40.21 -23.92 1.62
C GLU A 207 40.44 -24.87 0.44
N LYS A 208 40.23 -24.46 -0.81
CA LYS A 208 40.62 -25.24 -1.99
C LYS A 208 41.89 -24.67 -2.62
N LYS A 209 43.03 -25.02 -2.05
CA LYS A 209 44.33 -25.10 -2.73
C LYS A 209 44.96 -26.42 -2.48
#